data_72391d3352adb431cf64eb0e6c484a84
#
_entry.id   72391d3352adb431cf64eb0e6c484a84
#
_cell.length_a   1.000
_cell.length_b   1.000
_cell.length_c   1.000
_cell.angle_alpha   90.00
_cell.angle_beta   90.00
_cell.angle_gamma   90.00
#
_symmetry.space_group_name_H-M   'P 1'
#
loop_
_entity.id
_entity.type
_entity.pdbx_description
1 polymer ?
#
loop_
_entity_poly.entity_id
_entity_poly.type
_entity_poly.pdbx_seq_one_letter_code
_entity_poly.pdbx_strand_id
1 'polypeptide(L)'
;MIKKKTLKIETVHECDSCLGNKTLHPLATAIDLSKADCPECSFRFGFYTVLLTEGGCEDTSYGRKYDDYSGATMIFLPPGRAILADGNKPFPPAGRLLAFHPNLILGTTLGMNIHNYTFFSYFPDEALHLSLREKAKALECIDNITGELRHAIDRHSKILISRHIELLLDYCSRFYERQFITRNERNKQILEQTDRLLDEYIRTGKPDGRLSPSAEYCSRLLHLSPQYFNDLLKFETGKKIHEYFQLKQVETAGKMLLSKENDVSLIAEKLGFPDVQHFSRLFRKITGAAPEEYRITRN
;
A
#
# COMPACT_ATOMS: atom_id res chain seq x y z
N MET A 1 6.30 -30.71 7.71
CA MET A 1 6.37 -29.23 7.84
C MET A 1 6.29 -28.88 9.31
N ILE A 2 7.37 -28.45 9.90
CA ILE A 2 7.42 -28.02 11.31
C ILE A 2 6.65 -26.69 11.38
N LYS A 3 5.53 -26.66 12.10
CA LYS A 3 4.82 -25.39 12.38
C LYS A 3 5.77 -24.49 13.17
N LYS A 4 6.39 -23.50 12.53
CA LYS A 4 7.19 -22.50 13.24
C LYS A 4 6.27 -21.76 14.22
N LYS A 5 6.74 -21.63 15.46
CA LYS A 5 6.01 -20.96 16.53
C LYS A 5 5.89 -19.47 16.20
N THR A 6 4.68 -18.92 16.18
CA THR A 6 4.48 -17.49 16.07
C THR A 6 4.45 -16.88 17.48
N LEU A 7 5.40 -16.01 17.78
CA LEU A 7 5.40 -15.24 19.02
C LEU A 7 4.46 -14.04 18.85
N LYS A 8 3.51 -13.91 19.77
CA LYS A 8 2.70 -12.71 19.92
C LYS A 8 3.41 -11.78 20.89
N ILE A 9 3.60 -10.54 20.49
CA ILE A 9 4.24 -9.48 21.26
C ILE A 9 3.24 -8.34 21.33
N GLU A 10 2.65 -8.13 22.51
CA GLU A 10 1.57 -7.16 22.70
C GLU A 10 2.09 -5.83 23.27
N THR A 11 3.24 -5.84 23.94
CA THR A 11 3.84 -4.65 24.54
C THR A 11 5.23 -4.35 24.01
N VAL A 12 5.62 -3.07 24.06
CA VAL A 12 6.98 -2.63 23.71
C VAL A 12 8.03 -3.30 24.62
N HIS A 13 7.70 -3.48 25.90
CA HIS A 13 8.60 -4.16 26.86
C HIS A 13 8.86 -5.62 26.46
N GLU A 14 7.83 -6.36 26.05
CA GLU A 14 8.02 -7.73 25.53
C GLU A 14 8.88 -7.74 24.27
N CYS A 15 8.71 -6.76 23.37
CA CYS A 15 9.54 -6.61 22.18
C CYS A 15 11.00 -6.40 22.53
N ASP A 16 11.28 -5.44 23.40
CA ASP A 16 12.64 -5.15 23.88
C ASP A 16 13.26 -6.36 24.56
N SER A 17 12.54 -7.02 25.46
CA SER A 17 13.02 -8.21 26.18
C SER A 17 13.32 -9.37 25.23
N CYS A 18 12.45 -9.59 24.22
CA CYS A 18 12.61 -10.66 23.23
C CYS A 18 13.83 -10.44 22.34
N LEU A 19 14.17 -9.18 22.05
CA LEU A 19 15.28 -8.80 21.18
C LEU A 19 16.54 -8.36 21.96
N GLY A 20 16.59 -8.63 23.26
CA GLY A 20 17.76 -8.33 24.10
C GLY A 20 18.03 -6.82 24.28
N ASN A 21 17.03 -5.97 24.09
CA ASN A 21 17.13 -4.52 24.21
C ASN A 21 16.60 -4.01 25.55
N LYS A 22 17.09 -2.85 26.00
CA LYS A 22 16.58 -2.18 27.21
C LYS A 22 15.39 -1.30 26.87
N THR A 23 14.28 -1.50 27.56
CA THR A 23 13.11 -0.62 27.42
C THR A 23 13.41 0.77 27.96
N LEU A 24 13.36 1.76 27.06
CA LEU A 24 13.56 3.17 27.37
C LEU A 24 12.24 3.91 27.53
N HIS A 25 11.22 3.53 26.76
CA HIS A 25 9.89 4.15 26.78
C HIS A 25 8.80 3.07 26.71
N PRO A 26 7.71 3.15 27.47
CA PRO A 26 6.70 2.09 27.53
C PRO A 26 5.89 1.91 26.24
N LEU A 27 5.82 2.92 25.40
CA LEU A 27 4.96 2.93 24.19
C LEU A 27 5.74 3.01 22.88
N ALA A 28 7.05 3.13 22.88
CA ALA A 28 7.87 3.12 21.67
C ALA A 28 9.27 2.58 21.94
N THR A 29 9.85 1.94 20.92
CA THR A 29 11.25 1.50 20.94
C THR A 29 11.86 1.59 19.55
N ALA A 30 13.18 1.82 19.53
CA ALA A 30 14.00 1.76 18.33
C ALA A 30 15.20 0.84 18.60
N ILE A 31 15.30 -0.27 17.88
CA ILE A 31 16.23 -1.36 18.11
C ILE A 31 17.20 -1.49 16.95
N ASP A 32 18.48 -1.59 17.24
CA ASP A 32 19.52 -1.99 16.29
C ASP A 32 19.54 -3.52 16.17
N LEU A 33 19.00 -4.05 15.09
CA LEU A 33 18.86 -5.48 14.87
C LEU A 33 20.20 -6.20 14.68
N SER A 34 21.28 -5.48 14.34
CA SER A 34 22.62 -6.07 14.26
C SER A 34 23.15 -6.52 15.63
N LYS A 35 22.57 -6.01 16.70
CA LYS A 35 22.93 -6.31 18.09
C LYS A 35 21.86 -7.12 18.83
N ALA A 36 20.77 -7.43 18.13
CA ALA A 36 19.63 -8.10 18.74
C ALA A 36 19.82 -9.62 18.75
N ASP A 37 19.35 -10.25 19.81
CA ASP A 37 19.21 -11.71 19.86
C ASP A 37 17.87 -12.09 19.20
N CYS A 38 17.91 -12.39 17.91
CA CYS A 38 16.71 -12.64 17.12
C CYS A 38 16.40 -14.13 17.08
N PRO A 39 15.33 -14.58 17.75
CA PRO A 39 14.93 -15.98 17.71
C PRO A 39 14.39 -16.38 16.32
N GLU A 40 14.64 -17.61 15.91
CA GLU A 40 14.11 -18.18 14.66
C GLU A 40 12.62 -18.47 14.74
N CYS A 41 11.80 -17.43 14.78
CA CYS A 41 10.35 -17.55 14.87
C CYS A 41 9.64 -16.44 14.06
N SER A 42 8.37 -16.65 13.79
CA SER A 42 7.51 -15.61 13.25
C SER A 42 7.05 -14.69 14.38
N PHE A 43 6.89 -13.41 14.08
CA PHE A 43 6.44 -12.40 15.06
C PHE A 43 5.07 -11.85 14.65
N ARG A 44 4.23 -11.59 15.65
CA ARG A 44 3.00 -10.82 15.49
C ARG A 44 2.99 -9.72 16.54
N PHE A 45 3.10 -8.48 16.09
CA PHE A 45 3.16 -7.32 16.97
C PHE A 45 1.77 -6.72 17.18
N GLY A 46 1.41 -6.40 18.43
CA GLY A 46 0.18 -5.67 18.82
C GLY A 46 0.25 -4.16 18.55
N PHE A 47 1.29 -3.68 17.87
CA PHE A 47 1.60 -2.28 17.66
C PHE A 47 2.17 -2.06 16.26
N TYR A 48 2.27 -0.79 15.83
CA TYR A 48 2.90 -0.43 14.55
C TYR A 48 4.40 -0.73 14.58
N THR A 49 4.87 -1.35 13.51
CA THR A 49 6.30 -1.71 13.37
C THR A 49 6.81 -1.27 12.00
N VAL A 50 7.94 -0.59 12.00
CA VAL A 50 8.69 -0.22 10.81
C VAL A 50 10.04 -0.94 10.87
N LEU A 51 10.30 -1.77 9.86
CA LEU A 51 11.56 -2.49 9.72
C LEU A 51 12.35 -1.86 8.58
N LEU A 52 13.57 -1.42 8.84
CA LEU A 52 14.55 -1.06 7.83
C LEU A 52 15.58 -2.17 7.80
N THR A 53 15.70 -2.88 6.67
CA THR A 53 16.64 -4.00 6.51
C THR A 53 17.74 -3.63 5.55
N GLU A 54 18.95 -4.01 5.88
CA GLU A 54 20.12 -3.87 5.02
C GLU A 54 20.37 -5.20 4.29
N GLY A 55 19.87 -5.31 3.05
CA GLY A 55 20.07 -6.48 2.18
C GLY A 55 21.18 -6.24 1.16
N GLY A 56 21.90 -7.31 0.76
CA GLY A 56 22.87 -7.25 -0.35
C GLY A 56 22.20 -7.02 -1.72
N CYS A 57 23.00 -6.67 -2.73
CA CYS A 57 22.53 -6.41 -4.11
C CYS A 57 21.74 -7.57 -4.76
N GLU A 58 21.93 -8.81 -4.28
CA GLU A 58 21.29 -10.02 -4.83
C GLU A 58 19.99 -10.40 -4.09
N ASP A 59 19.62 -9.68 -3.04
CA ASP A 59 18.45 -10.03 -2.23
C ASP A 59 17.15 -9.57 -2.92
N THR A 60 16.44 -10.53 -3.53
CA THR A 60 15.11 -10.33 -4.11
C THR A 60 13.98 -10.44 -3.08
N SER A 61 14.32 -10.56 -1.80
CA SER A 61 13.37 -10.57 -0.70
C SER A 61 12.49 -9.31 -0.73
N TYR A 62 11.29 -9.44 -0.28
CA TYR A 62 10.34 -8.33 -0.20
C TYR A 62 10.02 -7.66 -1.54
N GLY A 63 10.02 -8.43 -2.63
CA GLY A 63 9.52 -8.00 -3.93
C GLY A 63 10.42 -7.02 -4.68
N ARG A 64 11.72 -6.89 -4.31
CA ARG A 64 12.67 -6.06 -5.05
C ARG A 64 12.83 -6.55 -6.49
N LYS A 65 12.84 -5.62 -7.44
CA LYS A 65 13.05 -5.84 -8.87
C LYS A 65 14.35 -5.20 -9.33
N TYR A 66 14.77 -5.48 -10.56
CA TYR A 66 16.00 -4.97 -11.14
C TYR A 66 16.10 -3.43 -11.09
N ASP A 67 14.99 -2.74 -11.34
CA ASP A 67 14.92 -1.27 -11.36
C ASP A 67 14.81 -0.62 -9.97
N ASP A 68 14.66 -1.42 -8.92
CA ASP A 68 14.56 -0.91 -7.56
C ASP A 68 15.95 -0.63 -6.96
N TYR A 69 16.00 0.38 -6.12
CA TYR A 69 17.22 0.70 -5.38
C TYR A 69 17.58 -0.41 -4.39
N SER A 70 18.88 -0.54 -4.12
CA SER A 70 19.45 -1.59 -3.28
C SER A 70 20.07 -1.08 -1.98
N GLY A 71 19.84 0.18 -1.62
CA GLY A 71 20.43 0.77 -0.42
C GLY A 71 19.91 0.17 0.88
N ALA A 72 18.61 -0.06 0.94
CA ALA A 72 17.89 -0.72 2.03
C ALA A 72 16.45 -1.04 1.60
N THR A 73 15.75 -1.87 2.40
CA THR A 73 14.33 -2.13 2.23
C THR A 73 13.59 -1.76 3.51
N MET A 74 12.45 -1.06 3.38
CA MET A 74 11.57 -0.77 4.51
C MET A 74 10.25 -1.52 4.38
N ILE A 75 9.81 -2.10 5.49
CA ILE A 75 8.57 -2.87 5.62
C ILE A 75 7.75 -2.24 6.74
N PHE A 76 6.46 -2.11 6.51
CA PHE A 76 5.52 -1.50 7.45
C PHE A 76 4.47 -2.52 7.88
N LEU A 77 4.32 -2.70 9.18
CA LEU A 77 3.38 -3.66 9.75
C LEU A 77 2.40 -2.94 10.67
N PRO A 78 1.10 -3.02 10.41
CA PRO A 78 0.09 -2.52 11.34
C PRO A 78 -0.06 -3.46 12.52
N PRO A 79 -0.69 -3.03 13.62
CA PRO A 79 -1.01 -3.90 14.75
C PRO A 79 -1.72 -5.19 14.32
N GLY A 80 -1.29 -6.33 14.86
CA GLY A 80 -1.88 -7.65 14.61
C GLY A 80 -1.38 -8.37 13.36
N ARG A 81 -0.60 -7.74 12.50
CA ARG A 81 -0.01 -8.40 11.33
C ARG A 81 1.21 -9.22 11.72
N ALA A 82 1.31 -10.44 11.19
CA ALA A 82 2.47 -11.27 11.41
C ALA A 82 3.54 -11.02 10.32
N ILE A 83 4.80 -11.00 10.74
CA ILE A 83 5.94 -11.19 9.86
C ILE A 83 6.36 -12.65 9.95
N LEU A 84 6.37 -13.34 8.81
CA LEU A 84 6.76 -14.74 8.76
C LEU A 84 8.28 -14.81 8.59
N ALA A 85 8.94 -15.58 9.45
CA ALA A 85 10.30 -16.01 9.16
C ALA A 85 10.25 -16.95 7.95
N ASP A 86 10.85 -16.55 6.85
CA ASP A 86 11.00 -17.39 5.67
C ASP A 86 11.92 -18.57 6.01
N GLY A 87 11.50 -19.77 5.63
CA GLY A 87 11.97 -21.08 6.10
C GLY A 87 13.47 -21.27 6.39
N ASN A 88 14.35 -20.43 5.84
CA ASN A 88 15.82 -20.50 5.99
C ASN A 88 16.49 -19.17 6.31
N LYS A 89 15.72 -18.07 6.49
CA LYS A 89 16.31 -16.78 6.86
C LYS A 89 15.81 -16.37 8.25
N PRO A 90 16.70 -16.09 9.19
CA PRO A 90 16.33 -15.48 10.46
C PRO A 90 15.63 -14.14 10.21
N PHE A 91 14.91 -13.65 11.21
CA PHE A 91 14.50 -12.24 11.27
C PHE A 91 15.70 -11.37 10.84
N PRO A 92 15.50 -10.26 10.08
CA PRO A 92 16.60 -9.59 9.37
C PRO A 92 17.85 -9.44 10.23
N PRO A 93 19.00 -9.95 9.78
CA PRO A 93 20.22 -9.99 10.60
C PRO A 93 20.87 -8.62 10.81
N ALA A 94 20.52 -7.65 9.96
CA ALA A 94 21.03 -6.28 10.05
C ALA A 94 19.93 -5.27 9.71
N GLY A 95 19.91 -4.13 10.42
CA GLY A 95 18.94 -3.06 10.18
C GLY A 95 18.44 -2.39 11.43
N ARG A 96 17.28 -1.75 11.32
CA ARG A 96 16.61 -1.04 12.42
C ARG A 96 15.16 -1.49 12.52
N LEU A 97 14.70 -1.66 13.75
CA LEU A 97 13.27 -1.83 14.07
C LEU A 97 12.81 -0.62 14.85
N LEU A 98 11.80 0.07 14.35
CA LEU A 98 11.03 1.08 15.09
C LEU A 98 9.66 0.49 15.40
N ALA A 99 9.27 0.47 16.68
CA ALA A 99 7.95 0.03 17.10
C ALA A 99 7.29 1.10 17.95
N PHE A 100 5.99 1.31 17.76
CA PHE A 100 5.21 2.25 18.55
C PHE A 100 3.76 1.79 18.74
N HIS A 101 3.32 1.84 20.00
CA HIS A 101 1.97 1.41 20.37
C HIS A 101 0.93 2.47 19.95
N PRO A 102 -0.30 2.07 19.53
CA PRO A 102 -1.37 3.03 19.20
C PRO A 102 -1.64 4.10 20.26
N ASN A 103 -1.48 3.77 21.53
CA ASN A 103 -1.66 4.73 22.63
C ASN A 103 -0.64 5.89 22.61
N LEU A 104 0.53 5.70 21.99
CA LEU A 104 1.50 6.78 21.83
C LEU A 104 0.95 7.89 20.95
N ILE A 105 0.31 7.52 19.85
CA ILE A 105 -0.18 8.46 18.84
C ILE A 105 -1.60 8.95 19.11
N LEU A 106 -2.32 8.35 20.05
CA LEU A 106 -3.68 8.73 20.39
C LEU A 106 -3.75 10.20 20.85
N GLY A 107 -4.57 11.03 20.15
CA GLY A 107 -4.71 12.46 20.44
C GLY A 107 -3.56 13.33 19.90
N THR A 108 -2.70 12.79 19.02
CA THR A 108 -1.68 13.55 18.29
C THR A 108 -2.08 13.72 16.81
N THR A 109 -1.40 14.60 16.08
CA THR A 109 -1.56 14.76 14.62
C THR A 109 -1.31 13.44 13.89
N LEU A 110 -0.27 12.71 14.24
CA LEU A 110 0.00 11.39 13.70
C LEU A 110 -1.16 10.42 13.91
N GLY A 111 -1.75 10.39 15.11
CA GLY A 111 -2.89 9.52 15.40
C GLY A 111 -4.13 9.84 14.57
N MET A 112 -4.38 11.12 14.28
CA MET A 112 -5.45 11.53 13.38
C MET A 112 -5.19 11.13 11.92
N ASN A 113 -3.92 11.12 11.50
CA ASN A 113 -3.49 10.95 10.11
C ASN A 113 -2.91 9.56 9.80
N ILE A 114 -2.79 8.66 10.76
CA ILE A 114 -2.12 7.36 10.58
C ILE A 114 -2.72 6.53 9.45
N HIS A 115 -4.02 6.67 9.19
CA HIS A 115 -4.73 5.99 8.12
C HIS A 115 -4.34 6.49 6.71
N ASN A 116 -3.72 7.67 6.59
CA ASN A 116 -3.21 8.21 5.33
C ASN A 116 -1.90 7.53 4.90
N TYR A 117 -1.18 6.91 5.84
CA TYR A 117 0.02 6.13 5.54
C TYR A 117 -0.39 4.71 5.10
N THR A 118 -0.91 4.63 3.89
CA THR A 118 -1.55 3.46 3.28
C THR A 118 -0.64 2.24 3.20
N PHE A 119 0.66 2.45 3.12
CA PHE A 119 1.69 1.41 3.03
C PHE A 119 1.77 0.49 4.27
N PHE A 120 1.17 0.82 5.41
CA PHE A 120 0.96 -0.13 6.49
C PHE A 120 0.02 -1.29 6.10
N SER A 121 -0.78 -1.12 5.04
CA SER A 121 -1.67 -2.15 4.51
C SER A 121 -1.10 -2.92 3.31
N TYR A 122 0.09 -2.57 2.84
CA TYR A 122 0.74 -3.23 1.71
C TYR A 122 1.24 -4.63 2.07
N PHE A 123 1.38 -5.51 1.09
CA PHE A 123 2.00 -6.80 1.30
C PHE A 123 3.54 -6.68 1.44
N PRO A 124 4.21 -7.63 2.10
CA PRO A 124 5.66 -7.56 2.26
C PRO A 124 6.46 -7.50 0.95
N ASP A 125 5.94 -8.06 -0.13
CA ASP A 125 6.53 -8.01 -1.49
C ASP A 125 6.28 -6.67 -2.23
N GLU A 126 5.51 -5.77 -1.62
CA GLU A 126 5.30 -4.39 -2.06
C GLU A 126 6.13 -3.40 -1.22
N ALA A 127 7.19 -3.87 -0.59
CA ALA A 127 8.04 -3.09 0.30
C ALA A 127 8.69 -1.88 -0.40
N LEU A 128 9.10 -0.92 0.40
CA LEU A 128 9.79 0.27 -0.06
C LEU A 128 11.30 0.01 -0.19
N HIS A 129 11.84 0.20 -1.39
CA HIS A 129 13.26 0.04 -1.68
C HIS A 129 13.94 1.41 -1.78
N LEU A 130 14.96 1.61 -0.95
CA LEU A 130 15.61 2.89 -0.74
C LEU A 130 16.91 3.02 -1.52
N SER A 131 17.16 4.22 -2.07
CA SER A 131 18.50 4.63 -2.46
C SER A 131 19.39 4.86 -1.23
N LEU A 132 20.69 4.98 -1.42
CA LEU A 132 21.63 5.28 -0.33
C LEU A 132 21.30 6.61 0.37
N ARG A 133 20.85 7.63 -0.38
CA ARG A 133 20.43 8.92 0.18
C ARG A 133 19.16 8.81 1.02
N GLU A 134 18.16 8.07 0.53
CA GLU A 134 16.91 7.82 1.23
C GLU A 134 17.13 6.99 2.49
N LYS A 135 18.00 5.96 2.42
CA LYS A 135 18.45 5.19 3.57
C LYS A 135 19.06 6.10 4.64
N ALA A 136 19.99 6.97 4.26
CA ALA A 136 20.64 7.90 5.19
C ALA A 136 19.60 8.80 5.87
N LYS A 137 18.62 9.32 5.12
CA LYS A 137 17.55 10.15 5.68
C LYS A 137 16.61 9.36 6.61
N ALA A 138 16.26 8.13 6.26
CA ALA A 138 15.45 7.28 7.14
C ALA A 138 16.18 6.94 8.45
N LEU A 139 17.47 6.63 8.38
CA LEU A 139 18.31 6.39 9.57
C LEU A 139 18.41 7.63 10.45
N GLU A 140 18.64 8.81 9.87
CA GLU A 140 18.64 10.09 10.59
C GLU A 140 17.34 10.31 11.38
N CYS A 141 16.18 10.03 10.76
CA CYS A 141 14.90 10.14 11.46
C CYS A 141 14.78 9.12 12.61
N ILE A 142 15.21 7.87 12.39
CA ILE A 142 15.20 6.83 13.43
C ILE A 142 16.15 7.19 14.57
N ASP A 143 17.31 7.76 14.27
CA ASP A 143 18.30 8.19 15.28
C ASP A 143 17.75 9.36 16.11
N ASN A 144 17.02 10.31 15.50
CA ASN A 144 16.33 11.39 16.20
C ASN A 144 15.25 10.83 17.15
N ILE A 145 14.47 9.84 16.71
CA ILE A 145 13.50 9.14 17.58
C ILE A 145 14.24 8.46 18.73
N THR A 146 15.34 7.76 18.46
CA THR A 146 16.15 7.07 19.45
C THR A 146 16.72 8.06 20.49
N GLY A 147 17.15 9.23 20.02
CA GLY A 147 17.60 10.33 20.91
C GLY A 147 16.52 10.73 21.88
N GLU A 148 15.30 10.97 21.37
CA GLU A 148 14.16 11.38 22.21
C GLU A 148 13.73 10.28 23.20
N LEU A 149 13.79 9.02 22.82
CA LEU A 149 13.49 7.88 23.70
C LEU A 149 14.47 7.76 24.90
N ARG A 150 15.67 8.35 24.80
CA ARG A 150 16.68 8.35 25.88
C ARG A 150 16.49 9.48 26.89
N HIS A 151 15.69 10.50 26.57
CA HIS A 151 15.35 11.54 27.51
C HIS A 151 14.39 11.03 28.59
N ALA A 152 14.42 11.70 29.75
CA ALA A 152 13.43 11.43 30.80
C ALA A 152 12.02 11.72 30.27
N ILE A 153 11.09 10.82 30.56
CA ILE A 153 9.70 10.96 30.11
C ILE A 153 9.06 12.16 30.79
N ASP A 154 8.56 13.10 29.98
CA ASP A 154 7.86 14.29 30.43
C ASP A 154 6.56 14.52 29.65
N ARG A 155 5.86 15.63 29.90
CA ARG A 155 4.61 16.01 29.23
C ARG A 155 4.76 16.24 27.71
N HIS A 156 5.98 16.47 27.22
CA HIS A 156 6.26 16.77 25.80
C HIS A 156 6.70 15.53 25.03
N SER A 157 7.25 14.50 25.69
CA SER A 157 7.81 13.30 25.10
C SER A 157 6.87 12.64 24.08
N LYS A 158 5.59 12.47 24.47
CA LYS A 158 4.59 11.89 23.56
C LYS A 158 4.45 12.65 22.24
N ILE A 159 4.40 13.98 22.31
CA ILE A 159 4.22 14.84 21.12
C ILE A 159 5.49 14.84 20.28
N LEU A 160 6.66 14.96 20.89
CA LEU A 160 7.95 15.00 20.20
C LEU A 160 8.23 13.69 19.48
N ILE A 161 8.10 12.55 20.18
CA ILE A 161 8.27 11.23 19.57
C ILE A 161 7.29 11.05 18.41
N SER A 162 6.01 11.39 18.58
CA SER A 162 5.00 11.26 17.53
C SER A 162 5.33 12.12 16.30
N ARG A 163 5.85 13.34 16.47
CA ARG A 163 6.26 14.21 15.37
C ARG A 163 7.48 13.68 14.62
N HIS A 164 8.46 13.12 15.31
CA HIS A 164 9.60 12.48 14.66
C HIS A 164 9.18 11.23 13.85
N ILE A 165 8.23 10.44 14.38
CA ILE A 165 7.65 9.30 13.64
C ILE A 165 6.88 9.81 12.41
N GLU A 166 6.03 10.84 12.57
CA GLU A 166 5.27 11.44 11.48
C GLU A 166 6.20 11.92 10.35
N LEU A 167 7.29 12.61 10.68
CA LEU A 167 8.29 13.05 9.71
C LEU A 167 8.95 11.88 8.96
N LEU A 168 9.27 10.78 9.65
CA LEU A 168 9.79 9.56 8.99
C LEU A 168 8.76 9.01 7.99
N LEU A 169 7.49 8.92 8.38
CA LEU A 169 6.43 8.37 7.53
C LEU A 169 6.15 9.29 6.33
N ASP A 170 6.25 10.61 6.49
CA ASP A 170 6.14 11.56 5.38
C ASP A 170 7.28 11.39 4.35
N TYR A 171 8.51 11.17 4.82
CA TYR A 171 9.60 10.81 3.91
C TYR A 171 9.33 9.48 3.21
N CYS A 172 8.80 8.48 3.91
CA CYS A 172 8.45 7.19 3.30
C CYS A 172 7.36 7.35 2.23
N SER A 173 6.35 8.19 2.44
CA SER A 173 5.34 8.54 1.43
C SER A 173 5.99 9.08 0.15
N ARG A 174 6.89 10.06 0.31
CA ARG A 174 7.67 10.62 -0.82
C ARG A 174 8.52 9.58 -1.53
N PHE A 175 9.12 8.65 -0.80
CA PHE A 175 9.95 7.59 -1.38
C PHE A 175 9.10 6.55 -2.13
N TYR A 176 7.88 6.25 -1.68
CA TYR A 176 6.92 5.43 -2.43
C TYR A 176 6.47 6.11 -3.73
N GLU A 177 6.19 7.42 -3.73
CA GLU A 177 5.89 8.17 -4.95
C GLU A 177 7.04 8.06 -5.96
N ARG A 178 8.29 8.24 -5.52
CA ARG A 178 9.47 8.02 -6.37
C ARG A 178 9.52 6.57 -6.87
N GLN A 179 9.23 5.57 -6.02
CA GLN A 179 9.24 4.16 -6.43
C GLN A 179 8.17 3.86 -7.49
N PHE A 180 7.00 4.48 -7.43
CA PHE A 180 6.01 4.39 -8.51
C PHE A 180 6.56 4.96 -9.82
N ILE A 181 7.28 6.09 -9.78
CA ILE A 181 7.93 6.66 -10.98
C ILE A 181 8.96 5.70 -11.56
N THR A 182 9.84 5.13 -10.73
CA THR A 182 10.92 4.25 -11.22
C THR A 182 10.40 2.90 -11.71
N ARG A 183 9.24 2.44 -11.26
CA ARG A 183 8.59 1.18 -11.69
C ARG A 183 7.64 1.36 -12.89
N ASN A 184 7.84 2.38 -13.72
CA ASN A 184 6.94 2.75 -14.82
C ASN A 184 6.56 1.57 -15.73
N GLU A 185 7.51 0.75 -16.18
CA GLU A 185 7.21 -0.39 -17.06
C GLU A 185 6.35 -1.45 -16.37
N ARG A 186 6.62 -1.73 -15.11
CA ARG A 186 5.79 -2.64 -14.30
C ARG A 186 4.39 -2.07 -14.08
N ASN A 187 4.30 -0.79 -13.80
CA ASN A 187 3.02 -0.12 -13.58
C ASN A 187 2.16 -0.17 -14.84
N LYS A 188 2.76 0.07 -16.02
CA LYS A 188 2.06 -0.08 -17.31
C LYS A 188 1.52 -1.50 -17.50
N GLN A 189 2.32 -2.52 -17.19
CA GLN A 189 1.86 -3.92 -17.28
C GLN A 189 0.68 -4.20 -16.36
N ILE A 190 0.70 -3.65 -15.12
CA ILE A 190 -0.42 -3.78 -14.17
C ILE A 190 -1.65 -3.06 -14.72
N LEU A 191 -1.50 -1.87 -15.31
CA LEU A 191 -2.62 -1.13 -15.92
C LEU A 191 -3.21 -1.90 -17.11
N GLU A 192 -2.37 -2.45 -18.00
CA GLU A 192 -2.84 -3.26 -19.12
C GLU A 192 -3.60 -4.51 -18.64
N GLN A 193 -3.11 -5.16 -17.60
CA GLN A 193 -3.82 -6.28 -16.98
C GLN A 193 -5.13 -5.82 -16.34
N THR A 194 -5.14 -4.67 -15.69
CA THR A 194 -6.35 -4.07 -15.13
C THR A 194 -7.35 -3.79 -16.25
N ASP A 195 -6.93 -3.22 -17.35
CA ASP A 195 -7.79 -2.95 -18.51
C ASP A 195 -8.46 -4.23 -19.05
N ARG A 196 -7.67 -5.29 -19.21
CA ARG A 196 -8.19 -6.61 -19.64
C ARG A 196 -9.22 -7.18 -18.65
N LEU A 197 -8.97 -7.04 -17.36
CA LEU A 197 -9.90 -7.47 -16.31
C LEU A 197 -11.20 -6.66 -16.34
N LEU A 198 -11.13 -5.35 -16.58
CA LEU A 198 -12.32 -4.50 -16.68
C LEU A 198 -13.12 -4.79 -17.95
N ASP A 199 -12.47 -5.01 -19.09
CA ASP A 199 -13.11 -5.43 -20.32
C ASP A 199 -13.82 -6.78 -20.17
N GLU A 200 -13.18 -7.73 -19.49
CA GLU A 200 -13.80 -9.02 -19.18
C GLU A 200 -14.97 -8.88 -18.22
N TYR A 201 -14.85 -8.03 -17.20
CA TYR A 201 -15.92 -7.74 -16.27
C TYR A 201 -17.17 -7.17 -16.95
N ILE A 202 -16.97 -6.26 -17.94
CA ILE A 202 -18.06 -5.72 -18.75
C ILE A 202 -18.68 -6.84 -19.61
N ARG A 203 -17.87 -7.69 -20.24
CA ARG A 203 -18.33 -8.75 -21.13
C ARG A 203 -19.09 -9.87 -20.41
N THR A 204 -18.64 -10.27 -19.22
CA THR A 204 -19.21 -11.43 -18.50
C THR A 204 -20.40 -11.08 -17.60
N GLY A 205 -20.74 -9.79 -17.49
CA GLY A 205 -21.93 -9.38 -16.74
C GLY A 205 -21.76 -9.46 -15.23
N LYS A 206 -20.63 -9.00 -14.69
CA LYS A 206 -20.45 -8.79 -13.24
C LYS A 206 -20.29 -10.10 -12.43
N PRO A 207 -19.13 -10.78 -12.54
CA PRO A 207 -18.93 -12.08 -11.92
C PRO A 207 -19.00 -12.09 -10.38
N ASP A 208 -18.86 -10.92 -9.73
CA ASP A 208 -19.02 -10.76 -8.27
C ASP A 208 -20.36 -10.16 -7.84
N GLY A 209 -21.31 -10.03 -8.79
CA GLY A 209 -22.66 -9.51 -8.54
C GLY A 209 -22.73 -8.00 -8.24
N ARG A 210 -21.66 -7.25 -8.35
CA ARG A 210 -21.61 -5.79 -8.11
C ARG A 210 -21.76 -5.00 -9.39
N LEU A 211 -22.24 -3.75 -9.27
CA LEU A 211 -22.37 -2.84 -10.42
C LEU A 211 -21.03 -2.37 -10.97
N SER A 212 -19.99 -2.37 -10.15
CA SER A 212 -18.62 -2.07 -10.56
C SER A 212 -17.64 -2.96 -9.78
N PRO A 213 -16.48 -3.31 -10.37
CA PRO A 213 -15.47 -4.11 -9.68
C PRO A 213 -14.92 -3.33 -8.49
N SER A 214 -14.65 -4.05 -7.40
CA SER A 214 -13.99 -3.47 -6.22
C SER A 214 -12.46 -3.54 -6.35
N ALA A 215 -11.76 -2.72 -5.55
CA ALA A 215 -10.31 -2.81 -5.47
C ALA A 215 -9.84 -4.18 -4.98
N GLU A 216 -10.59 -4.80 -4.04
CA GLU A 216 -10.31 -6.14 -3.52
C GLU A 216 -10.45 -7.22 -4.60
N TYR A 217 -11.44 -7.06 -5.51
CA TYR A 217 -11.62 -7.97 -6.63
C TYR A 217 -10.43 -7.89 -7.61
N CYS A 218 -10.10 -6.68 -8.07
CA CYS A 218 -9.02 -6.48 -9.02
C CYS A 218 -7.64 -6.85 -8.44
N SER A 219 -7.33 -6.37 -7.24
CA SER A 219 -6.05 -6.61 -6.59
C SER A 219 -5.79 -8.10 -6.34
N ARG A 220 -6.81 -8.86 -5.96
CA ARG A 220 -6.70 -10.32 -5.76
C ARG A 220 -6.29 -11.03 -7.04
N LEU A 221 -6.86 -10.65 -8.20
CA LEU A 221 -6.53 -11.23 -9.50
C LEU A 221 -5.13 -10.81 -9.99
N LEU A 222 -4.67 -9.65 -9.54
CA LEU A 222 -3.35 -9.10 -9.86
C LEU A 222 -2.27 -9.48 -8.83
N HIS A 223 -2.63 -10.24 -7.78
CA HIS A 223 -1.74 -10.61 -6.67
C HIS A 223 -1.13 -9.40 -5.96
N LEU A 224 -1.91 -8.33 -5.78
CA LEU A 224 -1.54 -7.11 -5.09
C LEU A 224 -2.38 -6.91 -3.83
N SER A 225 -1.89 -6.12 -2.87
CA SER A 225 -2.74 -5.64 -1.80
C SER A 225 -3.77 -4.64 -2.35
N PRO A 226 -5.00 -4.61 -1.82
CA PRO A 226 -6.03 -3.69 -2.29
C PRO A 226 -5.60 -2.22 -2.22
N GLN A 227 -4.82 -1.89 -1.19
CA GLN A 227 -4.38 -0.53 -0.98
C GLN A 227 -3.25 -0.13 -1.93
N TYR A 228 -2.25 -1.01 -2.16
CA TYR A 228 -1.20 -0.75 -3.16
C TYR A 228 -1.78 -0.58 -4.56
N PHE A 229 -2.74 -1.44 -4.93
CA PHE A 229 -3.45 -1.32 -6.21
C PHE A 229 -4.17 0.02 -6.34
N ASN A 230 -4.90 0.47 -5.30
CA ASN A 230 -5.59 1.76 -5.31
C ASN A 230 -4.62 2.93 -5.47
N ASP A 231 -3.50 2.90 -4.74
CA ASP A 231 -2.52 3.97 -4.75
C ASP A 231 -1.79 4.03 -6.09
N LEU A 232 -1.42 2.86 -6.65
CA LEU A 232 -0.86 2.75 -8.00
C LEU A 232 -1.83 3.27 -9.06
N LEU A 233 -3.08 2.81 -9.05
CA LEU A 233 -4.09 3.24 -10.02
C LEU A 233 -4.33 4.75 -9.94
N LYS A 234 -4.41 5.29 -8.73
CA LYS A 234 -4.57 6.73 -8.50
C LYS A 234 -3.35 7.51 -8.98
N PHE A 235 -2.14 6.99 -8.75
CA PHE A 235 -0.89 7.60 -9.20
C PHE A 235 -0.85 7.68 -10.74
N GLU A 236 -1.15 6.58 -11.43
CA GLU A 236 -1.05 6.49 -12.88
C GLU A 236 -2.20 7.18 -13.64
N THR A 237 -3.41 7.14 -13.08
CA THR A 237 -4.63 7.60 -13.80
C THR A 237 -5.31 8.80 -13.16
N GLY A 238 -4.94 9.18 -11.94
CA GLY A 238 -5.63 10.18 -11.14
C GLY A 238 -7.00 9.74 -10.61
N LYS A 239 -7.39 8.45 -10.78
CA LYS A 239 -8.75 7.96 -10.53
C LYS A 239 -8.78 6.77 -9.59
N LYS A 240 -9.89 6.64 -8.87
CA LYS A 240 -10.23 5.41 -8.14
C LYS A 240 -10.78 4.37 -9.10
N ILE A 241 -10.74 3.09 -8.70
CA ILE A 241 -11.16 1.97 -9.56
C ILE A 241 -12.56 2.14 -10.13
N HIS A 242 -13.50 2.61 -9.34
CA HIS A 242 -14.89 2.81 -9.79
C HIS A 242 -14.99 3.92 -10.86
N GLU A 243 -14.25 5.02 -10.73
CA GLU A 243 -14.21 6.10 -11.72
C GLU A 243 -13.50 5.63 -13.01
N TYR A 244 -12.43 4.86 -12.85
CA TYR A 244 -11.71 4.29 -13.97
C TYR A 244 -12.56 3.27 -14.74
N PHE A 245 -13.33 2.44 -14.03
CA PHE A 245 -14.29 1.52 -14.64
C PHE A 245 -15.40 2.25 -15.41
N GLN A 246 -15.94 3.34 -14.86
CA GLN A 246 -16.93 4.18 -15.56
C GLN A 246 -16.38 4.75 -16.88
N LEU A 247 -15.12 5.17 -16.92
CA LEU A 247 -14.48 5.60 -18.16
C LEU A 247 -14.42 4.45 -19.18
N LYS A 248 -14.03 3.25 -18.77
CA LYS A 248 -13.99 2.07 -19.65
C LYS A 248 -15.38 1.69 -20.18
N GLN A 249 -16.41 1.78 -19.33
CA GLN A 249 -17.80 1.57 -19.78
C GLN A 249 -18.18 2.59 -20.87
N VAL A 250 -17.84 3.87 -20.70
CA VAL A 250 -18.15 4.93 -21.65
C VAL A 250 -17.34 4.78 -22.96
N GLU A 251 -16.06 4.41 -22.88
CA GLU A 251 -15.25 4.09 -24.08
C GLU A 251 -15.84 2.94 -24.87
N THR A 252 -16.24 1.87 -24.18
CA THR A 252 -16.89 0.70 -24.81
C THR A 252 -18.25 1.09 -25.42
N ALA A 253 -19.03 1.91 -24.71
CA ALA A 253 -20.29 2.46 -25.21
C ALA A 253 -20.07 3.27 -26.50
N GLY A 254 -19.03 4.12 -26.54
CA GLY A 254 -18.67 4.90 -27.72
C GLY A 254 -18.41 4.02 -28.94
N LYS A 255 -17.68 2.91 -28.77
CA LYS A 255 -17.45 1.93 -29.86
C LYS A 255 -18.75 1.24 -30.31
N MET A 256 -19.63 0.89 -29.36
CA MET A 256 -20.90 0.24 -29.66
C MET A 256 -21.89 1.18 -30.35
N LEU A 257 -21.87 2.49 -30.04
CA LEU A 257 -22.72 3.50 -30.65
C LEU A 257 -22.40 3.75 -32.13
N LEU A 258 -21.16 3.51 -32.57
CA LEU A 258 -20.77 3.63 -33.98
C LEU A 258 -21.37 2.50 -34.85
N SER A 259 -21.80 1.40 -34.24
CA SER A 259 -22.56 0.36 -34.95
C SER A 259 -24.05 0.75 -34.98
N LYS A 260 -24.63 0.79 -36.19
CA LYS A 260 -26.05 1.16 -36.38
C LYS A 260 -27.06 0.17 -35.79
N GLU A 261 -26.60 -1.02 -35.43
CA GLU A 261 -27.44 -2.13 -34.95
C GLU A 261 -27.79 -2.05 -33.46
N ASN A 262 -27.07 -1.24 -32.67
CA ASN A 262 -27.26 -1.18 -31.24
C ASN A 262 -28.10 0.04 -30.85
N ASP A 263 -29.26 -0.20 -30.26
CA ASP A 263 -30.05 0.84 -29.60
C ASP A 263 -29.39 1.29 -28.30
N VAL A 264 -29.60 2.54 -27.89
CA VAL A 264 -29.05 3.14 -26.67
C VAL A 264 -29.49 2.35 -25.42
N SER A 265 -30.71 1.85 -25.41
CA SER A 265 -31.23 1.00 -24.32
C SER A 265 -30.46 -0.32 -24.21
N LEU A 266 -30.23 -0.97 -25.34
CA LEU A 266 -29.46 -2.23 -25.40
C LEU A 266 -28.00 -2.04 -24.96
N ILE A 267 -27.40 -0.91 -25.32
CA ILE A 267 -26.04 -0.57 -24.88
C ILE A 267 -26.00 -0.37 -23.38
N ALA A 268 -26.94 0.37 -22.80
CA ALA A 268 -27.03 0.58 -21.36
C ALA A 268 -27.16 -0.75 -20.59
N GLU A 269 -28.03 -1.65 -21.08
CA GLU A 269 -28.24 -2.97 -20.51
C GLU A 269 -26.96 -3.84 -20.59
N LYS A 270 -26.36 -3.96 -21.79
CA LYS A 270 -25.13 -4.74 -22.01
C LYS A 270 -23.97 -4.25 -21.15
N LEU A 271 -23.87 -2.96 -20.89
CA LEU A 271 -22.82 -2.37 -20.04
C LEU A 271 -23.20 -2.39 -18.55
N GLY A 272 -24.38 -2.93 -18.22
CA GLY A 272 -24.79 -3.13 -16.83
C GLY A 272 -25.22 -1.87 -16.12
N PHE A 273 -25.72 -0.87 -16.81
CA PHE A 273 -26.35 0.29 -16.18
C PHE A 273 -27.74 -0.06 -15.67
N PRO A 274 -28.17 0.51 -14.53
CA PRO A 274 -29.49 0.27 -13.97
C PRO A 274 -30.62 0.76 -14.89
N ASP A 275 -30.39 1.84 -15.61
CA ASP A 275 -31.32 2.43 -16.58
C ASP A 275 -30.62 3.28 -17.62
N VAL A 276 -31.32 3.58 -18.72
CA VAL A 276 -30.81 4.39 -19.84
C VAL A 276 -30.54 5.85 -19.43
N GLN A 277 -31.28 6.38 -18.46
CA GLN A 277 -31.06 7.76 -18.01
C GLN A 277 -29.76 7.90 -17.24
N HIS A 278 -29.45 6.93 -16.40
CA HIS A 278 -28.19 6.89 -15.67
C HIS A 278 -27.00 6.76 -16.64
N PHE A 279 -27.10 5.86 -17.62
CA PHE A 279 -26.13 5.74 -18.70
C PHE A 279 -25.95 7.07 -19.45
N SER A 280 -27.02 7.66 -19.96
CA SER A 280 -26.96 8.90 -20.76
C SER A 280 -26.37 10.07 -20.00
N ARG A 281 -26.69 10.21 -18.69
CA ARG A 281 -26.09 11.23 -17.82
C ARG A 281 -24.58 11.04 -17.65
N LEU A 282 -24.14 9.81 -17.37
CA LEU A 282 -22.72 9.50 -17.21
C LEU A 282 -21.96 9.69 -18.54
N PHE A 283 -22.53 9.19 -19.63
CA PHE A 283 -21.94 9.31 -20.98
C PHE A 283 -21.74 10.79 -21.35
N ARG A 284 -22.78 11.62 -21.17
CA ARG A 284 -22.69 13.07 -21.43
C ARG A 284 -21.70 13.77 -20.49
N LYS A 285 -21.65 13.38 -19.22
CA LYS A 285 -20.67 13.93 -18.25
C LYS A 285 -19.22 13.69 -18.70
N ILE A 286 -18.94 12.53 -19.29
CA ILE A 286 -17.57 12.12 -19.66
C ILE A 286 -17.23 12.60 -21.07
N THR A 287 -18.13 12.48 -22.04
CA THR A 287 -17.87 12.78 -23.47
C THR A 287 -18.26 14.19 -23.90
N GLY A 288 -19.08 14.89 -23.11
CA GLY A 288 -19.63 16.20 -23.45
C GLY A 288 -20.91 16.16 -24.31
N ALA A 289 -21.29 15.01 -24.87
CA ALA A 289 -22.45 14.84 -25.75
C ALA A 289 -23.35 13.71 -25.28
N ALA A 290 -24.67 13.79 -25.56
CA ALA A 290 -25.57 12.67 -25.31
C ALA A 290 -25.25 11.49 -26.26
N PRO A 291 -25.57 10.22 -25.88
CA PRO A 291 -25.25 9.05 -26.72
C PRO A 291 -25.76 9.16 -28.17
N GLU A 292 -26.96 9.68 -28.36
CA GLU A 292 -27.55 9.89 -29.70
C GLU A 292 -26.83 10.99 -30.49
N GLU A 293 -26.50 12.11 -29.86
CA GLU A 293 -25.73 13.20 -30.45
C GLU A 293 -24.32 12.71 -30.85
N TYR A 294 -23.68 11.91 -29.97
CA TYR A 294 -22.37 11.32 -30.23
C TYR A 294 -22.39 10.40 -31.46
N ARG A 295 -23.45 9.60 -31.64
CA ARG A 295 -23.65 8.75 -32.80
C ARG A 295 -23.72 9.55 -34.10
N ILE A 296 -24.46 10.70 -34.09
CA ILE A 296 -24.64 11.54 -35.26
C ILE A 296 -23.35 12.27 -35.67
N THR A 297 -22.61 12.75 -34.68
CA THR A 297 -21.42 13.57 -34.91
C THR A 297 -20.17 12.78 -35.31
N ARG A 298 -20.15 11.46 -35.11
CA ARG A 298 -18.98 10.61 -35.43
C ARG A 298 -19.25 9.52 -36.47
N ASN A 299 -20.45 9.43 -37.02
CA ASN A 299 -20.81 8.68 -38.22
C ASN A 299 -20.93 9.64 -39.44
#